data_ea76f0391f41e76b42e190fbe72d542f
#
_entry.id   ea76f0391f41e76b42e190fbe72d542f
#
_cell.length_a   1.000
_cell.length_b   1.000
_cell.length_c   1.000
_cell.angle_alpha   90.00
_cell.angle_beta   90.00
_cell.angle_gamma   90.00
#
_symmetry.space_group_name_H-M   'P 1'
#
loop_
_entity.id
_entity.type
_entity.pdbx_description
1 polymer ?
#
loop_
_entity_poly.entity_id
_entity_poly.type
_entity_poly.pdbx_seq_one_letter_code
_entity_poly.pdbx_strand_id
1 'polypeptide(L)'
;MRGGCLRVKEITNEKHPFIYEDELATKARAIIRDFALRILPVVDGNKKVLGIVSRGDIMAISSSVSPIRVKGIMTNPKHVAALEDDVFSVIKEMIRLDEWYIPVVNSPQDETYKGVLGLENFIEASIKTSSEKLAKPVSEIMSKNVEACSPEDEVDNIWRLMQTKSFAGLPVVKKDRLVGIVTQKDLLESGAMLPTFESAKGRFRASSKISSIMRTEVIAVESSAKISEVAKIMVSKNIGRIPVKDEKGRLIGIVDREDVVRLLVR
;
A
#
# COMPACT_ATOMS: atom_id res chain seq x y z
N MET A 1 -21.23 -20.12 -18.77
CA MET A 1 -21.03 -20.43 -17.34
C MET A 1 -21.93 -19.52 -16.56
N ARG A 2 -22.74 -20.07 -15.64
CA ARG A 2 -23.73 -19.33 -14.86
C ARG A 2 -22.97 -18.26 -14.02
N GLY A 3 -23.29 -16.98 -14.20
CA GLY A 3 -22.69 -15.86 -13.50
C GLY A 3 -23.04 -15.87 -12.01
N GLY A 4 -22.30 -16.64 -11.24
CA GLY A 4 -22.28 -16.49 -9.80
C GLY A 4 -21.64 -15.15 -9.46
N CYS A 5 -22.33 -14.31 -8.71
CA CYS A 5 -21.77 -13.05 -8.20
C CYS A 5 -20.59 -13.44 -7.28
N LEU A 6 -19.37 -12.95 -7.59
CA LEU A 6 -18.17 -13.20 -6.77
C LEU A 6 -18.36 -12.54 -5.40
N ARG A 7 -18.24 -13.34 -4.32
CA ARG A 7 -18.41 -12.88 -2.95
C ARG A 7 -17.08 -12.50 -2.31
N VAL A 8 -17.10 -11.56 -1.39
CA VAL A 8 -15.92 -11.09 -0.64
C VAL A 8 -15.19 -12.26 0.02
N LYS A 9 -15.89 -13.23 0.63
CA LYS A 9 -15.29 -14.42 1.24
C LYS A 9 -14.39 -15.24 0.31
N GLU A 10 -14.63 -15.19 -1.01
CA GLU A 10 -13.89 -15.99 -1.99
C GLU A 10 -12.48 -15.43 -2.27
N ILE A 11 -12.26 -14.15 -1.95
CA ILE A 11 -10.99 -13.46 -2.23
C ILE A 11 -10.40 -12.75 -1.00
N THR A 12 -11.02 -12.89 0.18
CA THR A 12 -10.53 -12.32 1.44
C THR A 12 -9.21 -12.99 1.87
N ASN A 13 -8.24 -12.19 2.28
CA ASN A 13 -7.05 -12.70 2.95
C ASN A 13 -7.34 -12.96 4.44
N GLU A 14 -7.79 -14.17 4.76
CA GLU A 14 -8.12 -14.59 6.14
C GLU A 14 -6.88 -14.69 7.06
N LYS A 15 -5.68 -14.82 6.47
CA LYS A 15 -4.41 -14.92 7.21
C LYS A 15 -3.81 -13.57 7.55
N HIS A 16 -4.45 -12.46 7.13
CA HIS A 16 -3.96 -11.13 7.44
C HIS A 16 -4.03 -10.90 8.96
N PRO A 17 -2.92 -10.49 9.62
CA PRO A 17 -2.90 -10.31 11.06
C PRO A 17 -3.77 -9.12 11.50
N PHE A 18 -4.14 -9.13 12.76
CA PHE A 18 -4.82 -8.04 13.48
C PHE A 18 -4.10 -7.76 14.80
N ILE A 19 -4.51 -6.72 15.51
CA ILE A 19 -3.98 -6.36 16.83
C ILE A 19 -5.13 -5.97 17.77
N TYR A 20 -4.97 -6.25 19.07
CA TYR A 20 -5.93 -5.78 20.06
C TYR A 20 -5.70 -4.30 20.40
N GLU A 21 -6.78 -3.58 20.71
CA GLU A 21 -6.77 -2.14 20.96
C GLU A 21 -5.85 -1.72 22.13
N ASP A 22 -5.73 -2.58 23.14
CA ASP A 22 -4.93 -2.34 24.33
C ASP A 22 -3.44 -2.67 24.19
N GLU A 23 -3.04 -3.25 23.06
CA GLU A 23 -1.63 -3.54 22.78
C GLU A 23 -0.84 -2.23 22.54
N LEU A 24 0.49 -2.32 22.67
CA LEU A 24 1.35 -1.17 22.44
C LEU A 24 1.46 -0.83 20.95
N ALA A 25 1.49 0.45 20.63
CA ALA A 25 1.71 0.94 19.27
C ALA A 25 3.07 0.50 18.68
N THR A 26 4.08 0.27 19.52
CA THR A 26 5.36 -0.31 19.13
C THR A 26 5.24 -1.75 18.64
N LYS A 27 4.30 -2.54 19.18
CA LYS A 27 3.98 -3.88 18.68
C LYS A 27 3.29 -3.81 17.32
N ALA A 28 2.35 -2.87 17.13
CA ALA A 28 1.74 -2.63 15.82
C ALA A 28 2.80 -2.26 14.77
N ARG A 29 3.77 -1.39 15.13
CA ARG A 29 4.91 -1.04 14.27
C ARG A 29 5.71 -2.27 13.86
N ALA A 30 6.05 -3.15 14.80
CA ALA A 30 6.79 -4.38 14.52
C ALA A 30 6.01 -5.27 13.53
N ILE A 31 4.72 -5.51 13.78
CA ILE A 31 3.87 -6.33 12.90
C ILE A 31 3.80 -5.73 11.49
N ILE A 32 3.52 -4.44 11.38
CA ILE A 32 3.41 -3.75 10.07
C ILE A 32 4.74 -3.83 9.31
N ARG A 33 5.89 -3.64 9.98
CA ARG A 33 7.22 -3.74 9.38
C ARG A 33 7.53 -5.17 8.95
N ASP A 34 7.41 -6.13 9.87
CA ASP A 34 7.89 -7.51 9.68
C ASP A 34 7.06 -8.27 8.65
N PHE A 35 5.76 -8.01 8.58
CA PHE A 35 4.86 -8.57 7.57
C PHE A 35 4.66 -7.65 6.35
N ALA A 36 5.37 -6.52 6.30
CA ALA A 36 5.27 -5.54 5.21
C ALA A 36 3.84 -5.06 4.93
N LEU A 37 2.99 -4.98 5.97
CA LEU A 37 1.57 -4.63 5.85
C LEU A 37 1.38 -3.15 5.49
N ARG A 38 0.25 -2.82 4.92
CA ARG A 38 -0.20 -1.45 4.67
C ARG A 38 -1.15 -0.95 5.74
N ILE A 39 -2.03 -1.83 6.20
CA ILE A 39 -2.92 -1.62 7.33
C ILE A 39 -2.82 -2.79 8.30
N LEU A 40 -3.17 -2.54 9.55
CA LEU A 40 -3.34 -3.55 10.58
C LEU A 40 -4.69 -3.31 11.25
N PRO A 41 -5.69 -4.18 11.05
CA PRO A 41 -6.98 -4.08 11.72
C PRO A 41 -6.83 -4.17 13.24
N VAL A 42 -7.60 -3.33 13.93
CA VAL A 42 -7.65 -3.27 15.40
C VAL A 42 -8.97 -3.86 15.86
N VAL A 43 -8.89 -4.75 16.84
CA VAL A 43 -10.07 -5.45 17.36
C VAL A 43 -10.17 -5.34 18.88
N ASP A 44 -11.38 -5.55 19.40
CA ASP A 44 -11.64 -5.72 20.83
C ASP A 44 -11.34 -7.17 21.32
N GLY A 45 -11.60 -7.44 22.60
CA GLY A 45 -11.46 -8.76 23.21
C GLY A 45 -12.33 -9.86 22.58
N ASN A 46 -13.40 -9.51 21.88
CA ASN A 46 -14.29 -10.43 21.16
C ASN A 46 -13.95 -10.52 19.66
N LYS A 47 -12.82 -9.95 19.24
CA LYS A 47 -12.37 -9.83 17.85
C LYS A 47 -13.31 -9.00 16.95
N LYS A 48 -14.10 -8.09 17.50
CA LYS A 48 -14.86 -7.13 16.70
C LYS A 48 -13.94 -6.02 16.19
N VAL A 49 -14.12 -5.60 14.94
CA VAL A 49 -13.33 -4.55 14.33
C VAL A 49 -13.68 -3.20 14.96
N LEU A 50 -12.69 -2.54 15.55
CA LEU A 50 -12.80 -1.20 16.14
C LEU A 50 -12.19 -0.12 15.26
N GLY A 51 -11.14 -0.45 14.49
CA GLY A 51 -10.37 0.50 13.73
C GLY A 51 -9.31 -0.14 12.86
N ILE A 52 -8.46 0.71 12.30
CA ILE A 52 -7.27 0.32 11.56
C ILE A 52 -6.08 1.17 11.98
N VAL A 53 -4.88 0.62 11.85
CA VAL A 53 -3.62 1.36 11.94
C VAL A 53 -2.90 1.22 10.62
N SER A 54 -2.56 2.34 10.00
CA SER A 54 -1.81 2.39 8.75
C SER A 54 -0.30 2.56 8.98
N ARG A 55 0.48 2.44 7.92
CA ARG A 55 1.91 2.82 7.96
C ARG A 55 2.11 4.28 8.35
N GLY A 56 1.24 5.16 7.86
CA GLY A 56 1.30 6.59 8.20
C GLY A 56 1.14 6.84 9.69
N ASP A 57 0.18 6.17 10.33
CA ASP A 57 -0.09 6.30 11.77
C ASP A 57 1.11 5.82 12.59
N ILE A 58 1.71 4.69 12.20
CA ILE A 58 2.90 4.14 12.86
C ILE A 58 4.12 5.05 12.71
N MET A 59 4.31 5.67 11.56
CA MET A 59 5.45 6.56 11.31
C MET A 59 5.34 7.89 12.05
N ALA A 60 4.13 8.28 12.49
CA ALA A 60 3.94 9.43 13.37
C ALA A 60 4.42 9.19 14.81
N ILE A 61 4.67 7.92 15.19
CA ILE A 61 5.18 7.58 16.52
C ILE A 61 6.69 7.76 16.55
N SER A 62 7.13 8.79 17.24
CA SER A 62 8.52 9.25 17.25
C SER A 62 9.46 8.46 18.16
N SER A 63 8.99 7.50 18.98
CA SER A 63 9.81 6.77 19.94
C SER A 63 9.69 5.26 19.78
N SER A 64 10.82 4.54 19.93
CA SER A 64 10.85 3.08 20.00
C SER A 64 10.34 2.55 21.34
N VAL A 65 10.32 3.39 22.37
CA VAL A 65 9.83 3.09 23.72
C VAL A 65 8.63 4.00 24.02
N SER A 66 7.52 3.78 23.33
CA SER A 66 6.31 4.58 23.53
C SER A 66 5.28 3.79 24.35
N PRO A 67 4.72 4.36 25.44
CA PRO A 67 3.64 3.74 26.21
C PRO A 67 2.28 3.86 25.49
N ILE A 68 2.23 4.49 24.33
CA ILE A 68 1.01 4.69 23.58
C ILE A 68 0.43 3.34 23.14
N ARG A 69 -0.85 3.15 23.44
CA ARG A 69 -1.60 1.97 23.01
C ARG A 69 -2.19 2.17 21.63
N VAL A 70 -2.50 1.07 20.94
CA VAL A 70 -3.06 1.05 19.60
C VAL A 70 -4.34 1.89 19.50
N LYS A 71 -5.22 1.84 20.50
CA LYS A 71 -6.44 2.66 20.57
C LYS A 71 -6.19 4.18 20.54
N GLY A 72 -5.00 4.63 20.89
CA GLY A 72 -4.61 6.04 20.85
C GLY A 72 -4.13 6.53 19.48
N ILE A 73 -3.92 5.62 18.52
CA ILE A 73 -3.43 5.93 17.18
C ILE A 73 -4.27 5.34 16.06
N MET A 74 -5.20 4.44 16.36
CA MET A 74 -6.09 3.87 15.35
C MET A 74 -7.06 4.92 14.81
N THR A 75 -7.47 4.72 13.57
CA THR A 75 -8.51 5.50 12.90
C THR A 75 -9.69 4.60 12.54
N ASN A 76 -10.86 5.19 12.34
CA ASN A 76 -12.01 4.44 11.85
C ASN A 76 -11.78 4.04 10.40
N PRO A 77 -12.06 2.77 10.00
CA PRO A 77 -12.01 2.38 8.61
C PRO A 77 -13.12 3.13 7.84
N LYS A 78 -12.79 3.68 6.66
CA LYS A 78 -13.80 4.35 5.82
C LYS A 78 -14.86 3.39 5.29
N HIS A 79 -14.49 2.11 5.17
CA HIS A 79 -15.39 1.04 4.76
C HIS A 79 -14.97 -0.28 5.40
N VAL A 80 -15.96 -1.11 5.68
CA VAL A 80 -15.80 -2.50 6.16
C VAL A 80 -16.70 -3.37 5.32
N ALA A 81 -16.18 -4.44 4.75
CA ALA A 81 -16.97 -5.39 3.95
C ALA A 81 -17.41 -6.59 4.79
N ALA A 82 -18.55 -7.16 4.45
CA ALA A 82 -19.01 -8.44 4.98
C ALA A 82 -18.66 -9.60 4.03
N LEU A 83 -18.54 -10.81 4.56
CA LEU A 83 -18.18 -12.00 3.78
C LEU A 83 -19.09 -12.25 2.59
N GLU A 84 -20.39 -11.96 2.72
CA GLU A 84 -21.41 -12.22 1.69
C GLU A 84 -21.65 -11.05 0.74
N ASP A 85 -20.89 -9.95 0.90
CA ASP A 85 -21.02 -8.80 0.01
C ASP A 85 -20.58 -9.13 -1.43
N ASP A 86 -21.14 -8.41 -2.40
CA ASP A 86 -20.72 -8.48 -3.78
C ASP A 86 -19.37 -7.78 -3.98
N VAL A 87 -18.37 -8.52 -4.47
CA VAL A 87 -17.01 -8.02 -4.66
C VAL A 87 -16.96 -6.77 -5.53
N PHE A 88 -17.69 -6.75 -6.66
CA PHE A 88 -17.65 -5.61 -7.58
C PHE A 88 -18.18 -4.33 -6.94
N SER A 89 -19.23 -4.45 -6.13
CA SER A 89 -19.81 -3.33 -5.38
C SER A 89 -18.81 -2.80 -4.34
N VAL A 90 -18.18 -3.71 -3.57
CA VAL A 90 -17.18 -3.35 -2.57
C VAL A 90 -15.95 -2.72 -3.21
N ILE A 91 -15.44 -3.27 -4.30
CA ILE A 91 -14.26 -2.70 -5.01
C ILE A 91 -14.55 -1.32 -5.58
N LYS A 92 -15.75 -1.08 -6.13
CA LYS A 92 -16.15 0.27 -6.59
C LYS A 92 -16.17 1.27 -5.43
N GLU A 93 -16.65 0.85 -4.27
CA GLU A 93 -16.66 1.68 -3.07
C GLU A 93 -15.24 1.95 -2.55
N MET A 94 -14.35 0.95 -2.54
CA MET A 94 -12.94 1.12 -2.19
C MET A 94 -12.27 2.17 -3.08
N ILE A 95 -12.49 2.11 -4.40
CA ILE A 95 -11.97 3.10 -5.35
C ILE A 95 -12.55 4.50 -5.09
N ARG A 96 -13.85 4.59 -4.79
CA ARG A 96 -14.53 5.86 -4.50
C ARG A 96 -13.96 6.54 -3.26
N LEU A 97 -13.56 5.75 -2.25
CA LEU A 97 -13.03 6.19 -0.97
C LEU A 97 -11.50 6.35 -0.95
N ASP A 98 -10.82 6.02 -2.07
CA ASP A 98 -9.34 5.95 -2.16
C ASP A 98 -8.76 4.99 -1.10
N GLU A 99 -9.39 3.80 -0.97
CA GLU A 99 -8.96 2.75 -0.05
C GLU A 99 -8.46 1.52 -0.81
N TRP A 100 -7.21 1.13 -0.54
CA TRP A 100 -6.61 -0.05 -1.17
C TRP A 100 -6.78 -1.33 -0.37
N TYR A 101 -7.11 -1.18 0.92
CA TYR A 101 -7.28 -2.27 1.88
C TYR A 101 -8.40 -1.93 2.85
N ILE A 102 -9.30 -2.86 3.07
CA ILE A 102 -10.38 -2.73 4.05
C ILE A 102 -10.48 -3.99 4.92
N PRO A 103 -10.88 -3.85 6.20
CA PRO A 103 -11.25 -4.99 7.04
C PRO A 103 -12.46 -5.72 6.47
N VAL A 104 -12.50 -7.03 6.68
CA VAL A 104 -13.64 -7.89 6.38
C VAL A 104 -14.18 -8.48 7.67
N VAL A 105 -15.50 -8.42 7.84
CA VAL A 105 -16.23 -8.96 9.00
C VAL A 105 -17.18 -10.06 8.59
N ASN A 106 -17.70 -10.80 9.57
CA ASN A 106 -18.63 -11.89 9.30
C ASN A 106 -19.92 -11.41 8.63
N SER A 107 -20.57 -10.39 9.21
CA SER A 107 -21.76 -9.72 8.66
C SER A 107 -21.88 -8.30 9.25
N PRO A 108 -22.77 -7.43 8.73
CA PRO A 108 -23.01 -6.11 9.32
C PRO A 108 -23.50 -6.15 10.78
N GLN A 109 -24.15 -7.26 11.19
CA GLN A 109 -24.64 -7.46 12.55
C GLN A 109 -23.59 -8.17 13.43
N ASP A 110 -22.70 -8.94 12.81
CA ASP A 110 -21.59 -9.61 13.48
C ASP A 110 -20.27 -9.09 12.92
N GLU A 111 -19.77 -8.03 13.57
CA GLU A 111 -18.53 -7.32 13.19
C GLU A 111 -17.25 -8.09 13.54
N THR A 112 -17.36 -9.40 13.80
CA THR A 112 -16.20 -10.25 14.06
C THR A 112 -15.26 -10.26 12.86
N TYR A 113 -14.00 -9.90 13.09
CA TYR A 113 -12.95 -9.85 12.09
C TYR A 113 -12.74 -11.19 11.38
N LYS A 114 -12.66 -11.18 10.06
CA LYS A 114 -12.47 -12.35 9.20
C LYS A 114 -11.26 -12.26 8.28
N GLY A 115 -10.69 -11.08 8.11
CA GLY A 115 -9.55 -10.87 7.24
C GLY A 115 -9.49 -9.45 6.66
N VAL A 116 -8.74 -9.31 5.60
CA VAL A 116 -8.60 -8.07 4.84
C VAL A 116 -8.85 -8.34 3.36
N LEU A 117 -9.56 -7.45 2.70
CA LEU A 117 -9.68 -7.37 1.26
C LEU A 117 -8.75 -6.26 0.75
N GLY A 118 -7.82 -6.63 -0.14
CA GLY A 118 -6.96 -5.68 -0.84
C GLY A 118 -7.24 -5.65 -2.34
N LEU A 119 -6.90 -4.56 -3.02
CA LEU A 119 -7.05 -4.46 -4.48
C LEU A 119 -6.30 -5.57 -5.23
N GLU A 120 -5.18 -6.06 -4.68
CA GLU A 120 -4.44 -7.19 -5.25
C GLU A 120 -5.23 -8.49 -5.27
N ASN A 121 -6.08 -8.73 -4.26
CA ASN A 121 -6.92 -9.92 -4.22
C ASN A 121 -7.93 -9.92 -5.39
N PHE A 122 -8.51 -8.75 -5.68
CA PHE A 122 -9.40 -8.59 -6.83
C PHE A 122 -8.66 -8.71 -8.17
N ILE A 123 -7.46 -8.11 -8.29
CA ILE A 123 -6.61 -8.26 -9.49
C ILE A 123 -6.29 -9.74 -9.72
N GLU A 124 -5.86 -10.46 -8.69
CA GLU A 124 -5.51 -11.88 -8.77
C GLU A 124 -6.70 -12.73 -9.26
N ALA A 125 -7.88 -12.53 -8.66
CA ALA A 125 -9.11 -13.20 -9.07
C ALA A 125 -9.51 -12.88 -10.52
N SER A 126 -9.24 -11.65 -10.98
CA SER A 126 -9.65 -11.15 -12.30
C SER A 126 -8.68 -11.50 -13.42
N ILE A 127 -7.41 -11.80 -13.15
CA ILE A 127 -6.39 -12.09 -14.20
C ILE A 127 -6.85 -13.21 -15.14
N LYS A 128 -7.53 -14.22 -14.61
CA LYS A 128 -7.97 -15.40 -15.39
C LYS A 128 -9.24 -15.15 -16.22
N THR A 129 -10.08 -14.22 -15.79
CA THR A 129 -11.43 -14.02 -16.34
C THR A 129 -11.54 -12.79 -17.27
N SER A 130 -10.61 -11.85 -17.18
CA SER A 130 -10.67 -10.55 -17.87
C SER A 130 -9.59 -10.39 -18.94
N SER A 131 -9.30 -11.45 -19.70
CA SER A 131 -8.18 -11.51 -20.65
C SER A 131 -8.18 -10.42 -21.71
N GLU A 132 -9.36 -10.03 -22.26
CA GLU A 132 -9.45 -8.99 -23.30
C GLU A 132 -9.06 -7.60 -22.78
N LYS A 133 -9.61 -7.20 -21.61
CA LYS A 133 -9.28 -5.91 -21.01
C LYS A 133 -7.81 -5.80 -20.68
N LEU A 134 -7.23 -6.89 -20.17
CA LEU A 134 -5.85 -6.97 -19.73
C LEU A 134 -4.84 -7.18 -20.87
N ALA A 135 -5.29 -7.46 -22.10
CA ALA A 135 -4.42 -7.58 -23.27
C ALA A 135 -3.90 -6.24 -23.82
N LYS A 136 -4.52 -5.14 -23.40
CA LYS A 136 -4.17 -3.78 -23.80
C LYS A 136 -2.81 -3.35 -23.26
N PRO A 137 -2.12 -2.38 -23.92
CA PRO A 137 -0.86 -1.83 -23.43
C PRO A 137 -1.06 -0.95 -22.20
N VAL A 138 -0.06 -0.93 -21.31
CA VAL A 138 -0.10 -0.14 -20.07
C VAL A 138 -0.22 1.36 -20.32
N SER A 139 0.20 1.84 -21.49
CA SER A 139 0.06 3.23 -21.90
C SER A 139 -1.39 3.74 -21.94
N GLU A 140 -2.39 2.84 -22.00
CA GLU A 140 -3.81 3.21 -21.94
C GLU A 140 -4.30 3.58 -20.55
N ILE A 141 -3.61 3.07 -19.49
CA ILE A 141 -4.06 3.27 -18.11
C ILE A 141 -3.04 4.01 -17.23
N MET A 142 -1.78 4.13 -17.66
CA MET A 142 -0.73 4.76 -16.86
C MET A 142 -1.00 6.26 -16.65
N SER A 143 -0.67 6.77 -15.48
CA SER A 143 -0.57 8.18 -15.20
C SER A 143 0.73 8.75 -15.80
N LYS A 144 0.62 9.83 -16.62
CA LYS A 144 1.76 10.46 -17.29
C LYS A 144 2.42 11.55 -16.45
N ASN A 145 1.64 12.23 -15.60
CA ASN A 145 2.15 13.24 -14.67
C ASN A 145 2.65 12.53 -13.41
N VAL A 146 3.92 12.13 -13.43
CA VAL A 146 4.53 11.36 -12.34
C VAL A 146 5.26 12.28 -11.40
N GLU A 147 4.84 12.30 -10.14
CA GLU A 147 5.64 12.88 -9.07
C GLU A 147 6.84 11.97 -8.80
N ALA A 148 8.03 12.54 -8.81
CA ALA A 148 9.29 11.83 -8.62
C ALA A 148 10.21 12.63 -7.71
N CYS A 149 11.21 11.99 -7.13
CA CYS A 149 12.22 12.63 -6.31
C CYS A 149 13.63 12.38 -6.86
N SER A 150 14.60 13.14 -6.34
CA SER A 150 16.02 12.99 -6.65
C SER A 150 16.73 12.13 -5.60
N PRO A 151 17.81 11.40 -5.97
CA PRO A 151 18.68 10.75 -4.98
C PRO A 151 19.23 11.69 -3.92
N GLU A 152 19.35 12.99 -4.25
CA GLU A 152 19.91 14.01 -3.37
C GLU A 152 18.87 14.67 -2.45
N ASP A 153 17.58 14.35 -2.63
CA ASP A 153 16.52 14.88 -1.76
C ASP A 153 16.64 14.33 -0.34
N GLU A 154 16.21 15.13 0.61
CA GLU A 154 16.18 14.74 2.02
C GLU A 154 14.98 13.85 2.32
N VAL A 155 15.21 12.81 3.10
CA VAL A 155 14.19 11.83 3.51
C VAL A 155 12.98 12.50 4.16
N ASP A 156 13.22 13.50 5.04
CA ASP A 156 12.14 14.21 5.74
C ASP A 156 11.22 14.98 4.79
N ASN A 157 11.80 15.60 3.75
CA ASN A 157 11.02 16.33 2.75
C ASN A 157 10.16 15.38 1.91
N ILE A 158 10.74 14.23 1.50
CA ILE A 158 10.03 13.22 0.74
C ILE A 158 8.95 12.54 1.59
N TRP A 159 9.19 12.30 2.88
CA TRP A 159 8.16 11.82 3.78
C TRP A 159 6.97 12.80 3.89
N ARG A 160 7.24 14.10 4.08
CA ARG A 160 6.18 15.13 4.10
C ARG A 160 5.40 15.17 2.80
N LEU A 161 6.08 15.05 1.66
CA LEU A 161 5.43 14.98 0.34
C LEU A 161 4.52 13.74 0.25
N MET A 162 5.02 12.57 0.67
CA MET A 162 4.22 11.33 0.69
C MET A 162 2.99 11.46 1.57
N GLN A 163 3.09 12.11 2.74
CA GLN A 163 1.93 12.35 3.62
C GLN A 163 0.94 13.32 2.99
N THR A 164 1.41 14.47 2.50
CA THR A 164 0.54 15.53 1.95
C THR A 164 -0.22 15.08 0.71
N LYS A 165 0.41 14.23 -0.12
CA LYS A 165 -0.15 13.73 -1.39
C LYS A 165 -0.71 12.31 -1.28
N SER A 166 -0.70 11.71 -0.09
CA SER A 166 -1.11 10.30 0.11
C SER A 166 -0.33 9.30 -0.74
N PHE A 167 0.92 9.60 -1.09
CA PHE A 167 1.74 8.69 -1.88
C PHE A 167 2.40 7.62 -1.02
N ALA A 168 2.25 6.35 -1.38
CA ALA A 168 2.93 5.25 -0.71
C ALA A 168 4.34 4.96 -1.26
N GLY A 169 4.77 5.67 -2.30
CA GLY A 169 6.12 5.58 -2.87
C GLY A 169 6.27 6.46 -4.10
N LEU A 170 7.51 6.82 -4.39
CA LEU A 170 7.90 7.70 -5.50
C LEU A 170 9.04 7.08 -6.31
N PRO A 171 9.02 7.19 -7.65
CA PRO A 171 10.19 6.93 -8.48
C PRO A 171 11.31 7.92 -8.13
N VAL A 172 12.54 7.44 -8.17
CA VAL A 172 13.74 8.27 -8.00
C VAL A 172 14.39 8.48 -9.35
N VAL A 173 14.57 9.74 -9.73
CA VAL A 173 15.02 10.15 -11.06
C VAL A 173 16.30 10.97 -10.95
N LYS A 174 17.26 10.69 -11.83
CA LYS A 174 18.50 11.48 -12.00
C LYS A 174 18.72 11.78 -13.48
N LYS A 175 18.74 13.07 -13.87
CA LYS A 175 18.84 13.49 -15.27
C LYS A 175 17.80 12.79 -16.17
N ASP A 176 16.54 12.85 -15.76
CA ASP A 176 15.36 12.24 -16.40
C ASP A 176 15.34 10.71 -16.48
N ARG A 177 16.37 10.03 -16.01
CA ARG A 177 16.43 8.58 -15.98
C ARG A 177 15.96 8.03 -14.65
N LEU A 178 15.17 6.98 -14.71
CA LEU A 178 14.75 6.21 -13.54
C LEU A 178 15.97 5.50 -12.95
N VAL A 179 16.35 5.83 -11.70
CA VAL A 179 17.52 5.27 -11.02
C VAL A 179 17.15 4.53 -9.73
N GLY A 180 15.89 4.65 -9.26
CA GLY A 180 15.47 4.01 -8.04
C GLY A 180 13.97 4.16 -7.81
N ILE A 181 13.53 3.59 -6.70
CA ILE A 181 12.21 3.80 -6.12
C ILE A 181 12.35 3.91 -4.60
N VAL A 182 11.58 4.78 -3.97
CA VAL A 182 11.48 4.88 -2.52
C VAL A 182 10.03 4.76 -2.09
N THR A 183 9.77 4.00 -1.04
CA THR A 183 8.40 3.76 -0.55
C THR A 183 8.32 4.01 0.95
N GLN A 184 7.09 4.18 1.48
CA GLN A 184 6.86 4.24 2.93
C GLN A 184 7.42 3.01 3.67
N LYS A 185 7.46 1.85 2.98
CA LYS A 185 8.09 0.64 3.54
C LYS A 185 9.59 0.84 3.73
N ASP A 186 10.29 1.38 2.74
CA ASP A 186 11.73 1.62 2.81
C ASP A 186 12.07 2.64 3.89
N LEU A 187 11.23 3.68 4.05
CA LEU A 187 11.34 4.65 5.14
C LEU A 187 11.18 4.00 6.52
N LEU A 188 10.21 3.11 6.69
CA LEU A 188 9.95 2.39 7.95
C LEU A 188 11.09 1.41 8.28
N GLU A 189 11.56 0.64 7.29
CA GLU A 189 12.63 -0.35 7.44
C GLU A 189 13.99 0.29 7.73
N SER A 190 14.29 1.43 7.13
CA SER A 190 15.56 2.15 7.33
C SER A 190 15.71 2.74 8.73
N GLY A 191 14.60 2.91 9.47
CA GLY A 191 14.59 3.63 10.74
C GLY A 191 14.95 5.13 10.61
N ALA A 192 15.00 5.65 9.38
CA ALA A 192 15.35 7.05 9.11
C ALA A 192 14.38 8.05 9.73
N MET A 193 13.17 7.62 10.06
CA MET A 193 12.12 8.43 10.67
C MET A 193 12.12 8.36 12.22
N LEU A 194 13.03 7.61 12.84
CA LEU A 194 13.16 7.60 14.30
C LEU A 194 13.86 8.88 14.76
N PRO A 195 13.37 9.51 15.86
CA PRO A 195 14.00 10.72 16.37
C PRO A 195 15.45 10.47 16.76
N THR A 196 16.26 11.46 16.49
CA THR A 196 17.70 11.49 16.81
C THR A 196 18.02 11.48 18.31
N PHE A 197 17.03 11.63 19.18
CA PHE A 197 17.20 11.58 20.64
C PHE A 197 17.58 10.22 21.20
N GLU A 198 17.38 9.13 20.42
CA GLU A 198 17.77 7.77 20.83
C GLU A 198 19.23 7.42 20.48
N SER A 199 19.94 8.26 19.74
CA SER A 199 21.38 8.07 19.57
C SER A 199 22.11 8.57 20.81
N ALA A 200 22.77 7.66 21.51
CA ALA A 200 23.47 7.88 22.78
C ALA A 200 24.58 8.99 22.79
N LYS A 201 24.65 9.85 21.79
CA LYS A 201 25.69 10.88 21.61
C LYS A 201 25.17 12.27 21.26
N GLY A 202 23.88 12.58 21.36
CA GLY A 202 23.38 13.96 21.29
C GLY A 202 23.74 14.74 20.02
N ARG A 203 24.17 14.10 18.93
CA ARG A 203 24.46 14.75 17.65
C ARG A 203 23.21 14.80 16.80
N PHE A 204 22.82 16.01 16.36
CA PHE A 204 21.87 16.18 15.29
C PHE A 204 22.33 15.33 14.09
N ARG A 205 21.59 14.29 13.76
CA ARG A 205 21.87 13.51 12.57
C ARG A 205 21.49 14.40 11.37
N ALA A 206 22.42 14.66 10.47
CA ALA A 206 22.08 15.28 9.20
C ALA A 206 20.98 14.44 8.55
N SER A 207 19.96 15.11 7.97
CA SER A 207 18.87 14.43 7.28
C SER A 207 19.47 13.45 6.28
N SER A 208 19.03 12.20 6.32
CA SER A 208 19.51 11.18 5.39
C SER A 208 18.98 11.49 3.99
N LYS A 209 19.80 11.25 2.96
CA LYS A 209 19.39 11.41 1.57
C LYS A 209 18.64 10.18 1.05
N ILE A 210 17.77 10.38 0.07
CA ILE A 210 17.02 9.30 -0.59
C ILE A 210 17.96 8.23 -1.14
N SER A 211 19.14 8.62 -1.65
CA SER A 211 20.16 7.69 -2.14
C SER A 211 20.59 6.63 -1.13
N SER A 212 20.47 6.89 0.18
CA SER A 212 20.85 5.93 1.23
C SER A 212 19.78 4.89 1.55
N ILE A 213 18.53 5.10 1.10
CA ILE A 213 17.40 4.24 1.45
C ILE A 213 16.59 3.75 0.24
N MET A 214 16.77 4.38 -0.94
CA MET A 214 16.07 3.97 -2.16
C MET A 214 16.51 2.56 -2.60
N ARG A 215 15.60 1.87 -3.26
CA ARG A 215 15.93 0.64 -3.98
C ARG A 215 16.37 0.97 -5.39
N THR A 216 17.54 0.48 -5.79
CA THR A 216 18.10 0.70 -7.13
C THR A 216 17.67 -0.36 -8.13
N GLU A 217 17.34 -1.57 -7.67
CA GLU A 217 16.74 -2.62 -8.50
C GLU A 217 15.25 -2.35 -8.70
N VAL A 218 14.94 -1.47 -9.66
CA VAL A 218 13.57 -1.06 -9.95
C VAL A 218 12.93 -1.99 -10.96
N ILE A 219 11.81 -2.61 -10.59
CA ILE A 219 10.94 -3.26 -11.54
C ILE A 219 10.16 -2.16 -12.28
N ALA A 220 10.47 -1.97 -13.54
CA ALA A 220 9.83 -1.02 -14.44
C ALA A 220 9.45 -1.72 -15.75
N VAL A 221 8.45 -1.19 -16.44
CA VAL A 221 7.97 -1.72 -17.72
C VAL A 221 8.05 -0.66 -18.82
N GLU A 222 7.97 -1.08 -20.07
CA GLU A 222 7.79 -0.19 -21.22
C GLU A 222 6.31 0.12 -21.44
N SER A 223 6.03 1.22 -22.13
CA SER A 223 4.65 1.67 -22.38
C SER A 223 3.81 0.69 -23.21
N SER A 224 4.47 -0.17 -23.99
CA SER A 224 3.85 -1.24 -24.79
C SER A 224 3.57 -2.52 -24.01
N ALA A 225 4.10 -2.67 -22.79
CA ALA A 225 3.86 -3.85 -21.95
C ALA A 225 2.37 -4.09 -21.73
N LYS A 226 1.94 -5.35 -21.76
CA LYS A 226 0.53 -5.69 -21.53
C LYS A 226 0.15 -5.48 -20.08
N ILE A 227 -1.07 -4.97 -19.85
CA ILE A 227 -1.61 -4.80 -18.50
C ILE A 227 -1.65 -6.14 -17.75
N SER A 228 -1.87 -7.25 -18.44
CA SER A 228 -1.82 -8.60 -17.85
C SER A 228 -0.45 -8.95 -17.26
N GLU A 229 0.63 -8.51 -17.87
CA GLU A 229 1.99 -8.71 -17.36
C GLU A 229 2.24 -7.85 -16.12
N VAL A 230 1.83 -6.59 -16.21
CA VAL A 230 1.89 -5.64 -15.08
C VAL A 230 1.09 -6.16 -13.88
N ALA A 231 -0.15 -6.61 -14.10
CA ALA A 231 -1.01 -7.18 -13.06
C ALA A 231 -0.37 -8.41 -12.39
N LYS A 232 0.21 -9.32 -13.18
CA LYS A 232 0.95 -10.49 -12.66
C LYS A 232 2.16 -10.09 -11.81
N ILE A 233 2.94 -9.09 -12.24
CA ILE A 233 4.07 -8.55 -11.47
C ILE A 233 3.57 -7.96 -10.15
N MET A 234 2.50 -7.15 -10.18
CA MET A 234 1.91 -6.54 -8.99
C MET A 234 1.51 -7.57 -7.93
N VAL A 235 0.88 -8.66 -8.36
CA VAL A 235 0.46 -9.76 -7.46
C VAL A 235 1.66 -10.58 -7.00
N SER A 236 2.44 -11.13 -7.93
CA SER A 236 3.52 -12.09 -7.61
C SER A 236 4.67 -11.48 -6.80
N LYS A 237 4.94 -10.18 -6.97
CA LYS A 237 5.99 -9.44 -6.25
C LYS A 237 5.45 -8.59 -5.11
N ASN A 238 4.14 -8.59 -4.88
CA ASN A 238 3.46 -7.71 -3.93
C ASN A 238 3.83 -6.22 -4.08
N ILE A 239 3.85 -5.74 -5.33
CA ILE A 239 4.19 -4.36 -5.70
C ILE A 239 2.92 -3.59 -5.99
N GLY A 240 2.75 -2.42 -5.35
CA GLY A 240 1.55 -1.58 -5.53
C GLY A 240 1.61 -0.65 -6.74
N ARG A 241 2.81 -0.37 -7.27
CA ARG A 241 3.03 0.54 -8.40
C ARG A 241 4.28 0.20 -9.16
N ILE A 242 4.24 0.44 -10.47
CA ILE A 242 5.32 0.10 -11.38
C ILE A 242 5.59 1.32 -12.27
N PRO A 243 6.81 1.89 -12.23
CA PRO A 243 7.21 2.93 -13.16
C PRO A 243 7.19 2.44 -14.60
N VAL A 244 6.80 3.33 -15.51
CA VAL A 244 6.84 3.10 -16.96
C VAL A 244 7.95 3.95 -17.55
N LYS A 245 8.86 3.32 -18.29
CA LYS A 245 10.01 3.98 -18.91
C LYS A 245 9.99 3.85 -20.43
N ASP A 246 10.68 4.76 -21.09
CA ASP A 246 10.97 4.65 -22.52
C ASP A 246 12.24 3.81 -22.79
N GLU A 247 12.58 3.59 -24.07
CA GLU A 247 13.77 2.86 -24.53
C GLU A 247 15.08 3.49 -24.04
N LYS A 248 15.09 4.79 -23.74
CA LYS A 248 16.25 5.52 -23.20
C LYS A 248 16.34 5.45 -21.66
N GLY A 249 15.41 4.73 -21.01
CA GLY A 249 15.32 4.60 -19.56
C GLY A 249 14.76 5.84 -18.84
N ARG A 250 14.12 6.77 -19.57
CA ARG A 250 13.47 7.94 -18.98
C ARG A 250 12.11 7.56 -18.41
N LEU A 251 11.77 8.11 -17.24
CA LEU A 251 10.47 7.94 -16.64
C LEU A 251 9.41 8.66 -17.48
N ILE A 252 8.41 7.94 -18.00
CA ILE A 252 7.33 8.48 -18.84
C ILE A 252 5.93 8.23 -18.27
N GLY A 253 5.82 7.47 -17.22
CA GLY A 253 4.54 7.17 -16.57
C GLY A 253 4.73 6.32 -15.32
N ILE A 254 3.61 6.11 -14.64
CA ILE A 254 3.50 5.16 -13.54
C ILE A 254 2.13 4.48 -13.62
N VAL A 255 2.08 3.23 -13.28
CA VAL A 255 0.83 2.47 -13.17
C VAL A 255 0.73 1.87 -11.78
N ASP A 256 -0.42 1.96 -11.16
CA ASP A 256 -0.66 1.35 -9.86
C ASP A 256 -1.82 0.35 -9.87
N ARG A 257 -2.09 -0.28 -8.72
CA ARG A 257 -3.17 -1.27 -8.61
C ARG A 257 -4.53 -0.67 -8.90
N GLU A 258 -4.74 0.59 -8.52
CA GLU A 258 -6.01 1.26 -8.73
C GLU A 258 -6.28 1.48 -10.22
N ASP A 259 -5.26 1.83 -11.02
CA ASP A 259 -5.39 1.98 -12.48
C ASP A 259 -5.87 0.67 -13.12
N VAL A 260 -5.27 -0.46 -12.71
CA VAL A 260 -5.67 -1.80 -13.18
C VAL A 260 -7.10 -2.13 -12.75
N VAL A 261 -7.43 -1.89 -11.49
CA VAL A 261 -8.77 -2.17 -10.95
C VAL A 261 -9.84 -1.30 -11.60
N ARG A 262 -9.57 0.00 -11.82
CA ARG A 262 -10.50 0.90 -12.54
C ARG A 262 -10.82 0.39 -13.95
N LEU A 263 -9.85 -0.20 -14.64
CA LEU A 263 -10.09 -0.85 -15.94
C LEU A 263 -11.00 -2.08 -15.81
N LEU A 264 -10.78 -2.88 -14.77
CA LEU A 264 -11.51 -4.15 -14.56
C LEU A 264 -12.98 -3.94 -14.18
N VAL A 265 -13.29 -2.88 -13.42
CA VAL A 265 -14.66 -2.59 -12.92
C VAL A 265 -15.50 -1.71 -13.84
N ARG A 266 -14.91 -1.17 -14.93
CA ARG A 266 -15.62 -0.53 -16.04
C ARG A 266 -16.34 -1.57 -16.91
#